data_a7a6bd5c845eae6871d7c4dfc4d774be
#
_entry.id   a7a6bd5c845eae6871d7c4dfc4d774be
#
_cell.length_a   1.000
_cell.length_b   1.000
_cell.length_c   1.000
_cell.angle_alpha   90.00
_cell.angle_beta   90.00
_cell.angle_gamma   90.00
#
_symmetry.space_group_name_H-M   'P 1'
#
loop_
_entity.id
_entity.type
_entity.pdbx_description
1 polymer ?
#
loop_
_entity_poly.entity_id
_entity_poly.type
_entity_poly.pdbx_seq_one_letter_code
_entity_poly.pdbx_strand_id
1 'polypeptide(L)'
;DFLEKVSRITDKLDQAPNVNHYQVRSLSHINTRVIHIEPDGAIEAVPLLEEIPEEDEELQKLKETVLENPGMIYGQLVSRDHRACLVTAGFITHRLDNSEAYLNLFNYLQALKAEEEADGTAEIFISGAPMATGYVITQAFEMGYYLLLTIVLLFFLLLAYFRRLHGVAIPMVAGLATAIPAVIGYNIF
;
A
#
# COMPACT_ATOMS: atom_id res chain seq x y z
N ASP A 1 16.48 18.23 -1.16
CA ASP A 1 16.06 17.52 0.06
C ASP A 1 14.71 16.83 -0.08
N PHE A 2 13.57 17.56 -0.21
CA PHE A 2 12.25 16.91 -0.39
C PHE A 2 12.13 16.17 -1.73
N LEU A 3 12.55 16.78 -2.83
CA LEU A 3 12.53 16.18 -4.17
C LEU A 3 13.46 14.97 -4.27
N GLU A 4 14.62 15.01 -3.65
CA GLU A 4 15.53 13.85 -3.55
C GLU A 4 14.87 12.68 -2.83
N LYS A 5 14.13 12.96 -1.74
CA LYS A 5 13.38 11.92 -1.03
C LYS A 5 12.29 11.33 -1.91
N VAL A 6 11.54 12.16 -2.62
CA VAL A 6 10.51 11.69 -3.57
C VAL A 6 11.14 10.84 -4.67
N SER A 7 12.29 11.25 -5.22
CA SER A 7 13.02 10.48 -6.23
C SER A 7 13.46 9.11 -5.68
N ARG A 8 14.10 9.11 -4.52
CA ARG A 8 14.56 7.87 -3.88
C ARG A 8 13.41 6.90 -3.56
N ILE A 9 12.27 7.42 -3.05
CA ILE A 9 11.06 6.60 -2.81
C ILE A 9 10.53 6.06 -4.14
N THR A 10 10.52 6.88 -5.19
CA THR A 10 10.07 6.48 -6.52
C THR A 10 10.90 5.34 -7.08
N ASP A 11 12.22 5.46 -7.02
CA ASP A 11 13.16 4.44 -7.52
C ASP A 11 13.03 3.13 -6.74
N LYS A 12 12.92 3.21 -5.41
CA LYS A 12 12.68 2.02 -4.58
C LYS A 12 11.32 1.39 -4.84
N LEU A 13 10.28 2.20 -5.07
CA LEU A 13 8.96 1.68 -5.40
C LEU A 13 8.93 1.05 -6.78
N ASP A 14 9.65 1.61 -7.75
CA ASP A 14 9.78 1.04 -9.10
C ASP A 14 10.52 -0.32 -9.08
N GLN A 15 11.43 -0.53 -8.13
CA GLN A 15 12.13 -1.79 -7.90
C GLN A 15 11.35 -2.78 -7.02
N ALA A 16 10.18 -2.40 -6.51
CA ALA A 16 9.40 -3.26 -5.62
C ALA A 16 8.92 -4.54 -6.34
N PRO A 17 8.74 -5.65 -5.59
CA PRO A 17 8.28 -6.91 -6.17
C PRO A 17 6.97 -6.78 -6.94
N ASN A 18 6.94 -7.29 -8.17
CA ASN A 18 5.75 -7.33 -9.04
C ASN A 18 5.19 -5.97 -9.44
N VAL A 19 5.97 -4.92 -9.38
CA VAL A 19 5.60 -3.60 -9.90
C VAL A 19 5.54 -3.62 -11.42
N ASN A 20 4.58 -2.88 -11.96
CA ASN A 20 4.51 -2.55 -13.36
C ASN A 20 5.14 -1.17 -13.59
N HIS A 21 6.38 -1.15 -14.09
CA HIS A 21 7.17 0.06 -14.33
C HIS A 21 6.45 1.12 -15.17
N TYR A 22 5.58 0.69 -16.11
CA TYR A 22 4.81 1.61 -16.94
C TYR A 22 3.68 2.33 -16.18
N GLN A 23 3.34 1.85 -14.99
CA GLN A 23 2.27 2.42 -14.15
C GLN A 23 2.80 3.14 -12.91
N VAL A 24 4.11 3.30 -12.80
CA VAL A 24 4.70 4.14 -11.77
C VAL A 24 4.57 5.60 -12.18
N ARG A 25 4.06 6.42 -11.26
CA ARG A 25 3.90 7.86 -11.44
C ARG A 25 4.31 8.59 -10.17
N SER A 26 5.16 9.57 -10.32
CA SER A 26 5.55 10.52 -9.28
C SER A 26 6.05 11.80 -9.95
N LEU A 27 6.45 12.79 -9.19
CA LEU A 27 7.07 14.00 -9.76
C LEU A 27 8.40 13.69 -10.46
N SER A 28 9.16 12.72 -9.97
CA SER A 28 10.50 12.36 -10.48
C SER A 28 10.52 11.21 -11.48
N HIS A 29 9.35 10.57 -11.76
CA HIS A 29 9.34 9.42 -12.66
C HIS A 29 9.17 9.83 -14.11
N ILE A 30 9.94 9.21 -15.02
CA ILE A 30 9.94 9.47 -16.47
C ILE A 30 8.56 9.33 -17.13
N ASN A 31 7.63 8.58 -16.53
CA ASN A 31 6.26 8.44 -17.01
C ASN A 31 5.41 9.69 -16.75
N THR A 32 5.85 10.59 -15.88
CA THR A 32 5.16 11.86 -15.64
C THR A 32 5.70 12.89 -16.62
N ARG A 33 4.90 13.16 -17.66
CA ARG A 33 5.29 14.03 -18.77
C ARG A 33 4.39 15.25 -18.84
N VAL A 34 4.97 16.36 -19.25
CA VAL A 34 4.26 17.59 -19.59
C VAL A 34 4.30 17.81 -21.11
N ILE A 35 3.25 18.42 -21.62
CA ILE A 35 3.14 18.73 -23.05
C ILE A 35 3.75 20.11 -23.26
N HIS A 36 4.77 20.17 -24.08
CA HIS A 36 5.37 21.41 -24.55
C HIS A 36 4.96 21.68 -25.98
N ILE A 37 4.54 22.90 -26.26
CA ILE A 37 4.18 23.32 -27.62
C ILE A 37 5.29 24.25 -28.10
N GLU A 38 6.03 23.78 -29.09
CA GLU A 38 7.09 24.54 -29.73
C GLU A 38 6.53 25.73 -30.55
N PRO A 39 7.32 26.78 -30.79
CA PRO A 39 6.89 27.94 -31.59
C PRO A 39 6.47 27.60 -33.02
N ASP A 40 6.95 26.49 -33.56
CA ASP A 40 6.60 25.95 -34.88
C ASP A 40 5.29 25.14 -34.89
N GLY A 41 4.67 24.96 -33.70
CA GLY A 41 3.44 24.20 -33.50
C GLY A 41 3.68 22.70 -33.28
N ALA A 42 4.91 22.23 -33.15
CA ALA A 42 5.20 20.87 -32.77
C ALA A 42 4.80 20.63 -31.30
N ILE A 43 4.26 19.44 -31.05
CA ILE A 43 3.85 19.01 -29.69
C ILE A 43 4.86 18.00 -29.23
N GLU A 44 5.57 18.33 -28.16
CA GLU A 44 6.53 17.44 -27.54
C GLU A 44 6.07 17.07 -26.12
N ALA A 45 6.23 15.79 -25.75
CA ALA A 45 5.96 15.31 -24.41
C ALA A 45 7.28 15.04 -23.70
N VAL A 46 7.69 15.96 -22.83
CA VAL A 46 8.94 15.88 -22.07
C VAL A 46 8.69 15.41 -20.64
N PRO A 47 9.62 14.66 -20.01
CA PRO A 47 9.51 14.34 -18.60
C PRO A 47 9.38 15.61 -17.76
N LEU A 48 8.58 15.56 -16.70
CA LEU A 48 8.43 16.72 -15.80
C LEU A 48 9.74 17.05 -15.10
N LEU A 49 10.53 16.03 -14.75
CA LEU A 49 11.80 16.15 -14.06
C LEU A 49 12.79 15.17 -14.71
N GLU A 50 13.86 15.68 -15.27
CA GLU A 50 14.97 14.86 -15.81
C GLU A 50 16.06 14.69 -14.76
N GLU A 51 16.43 15.77 -14.10
CA GLU A 51 17.39 15.80 -13.01
C GLU A 51 16.81 16.64 -11.86
N ILE A 52 17.28 16.38 -10.64
CA ILE A 52 16.83 17.13 -9.47
C ILE A 52 17.43 18.52 -9.53
N PRO A 53 16.62 19.59 -9.55
CA PRO A 53 17.12 20.95 -9.63
C PRO A 53 17.99 21.31 -8.43
N GLU A 54 19.18 21.82 -8.67
CA GLU A 54 20.08 22.33 -7.63
C GLU A 54 19.93 23.85 -7.45
N GLU A 55 19.51 24.55 -8.51
CA GLU A 55 19.38 26.02 -8.53
C GLU A 55 17.94 26.46 -8.18
N ASP A 56 17.82 27.54 -7.43
CA ASP A 56 16.53 28.12 -7.03
C ASP A 56 15.67 28.55 -8.25
N GLU A 57 16.28 28.95 -9.36
CA GLU A 57 15.58 29.30 -10.59
C GLU A 57 14.92 28.09 -11.23
N GLU A 58 15.59 26.93 -11.25
CA GLU A 58 15.04 25.69 -11.80
C GLU A 58 13.91 25.14 -10.93
N LEU A 59 14.05 25.23 -9.60
CA LEU A 59 12.99 24.91 -8.65
C LEU A 59 11.75 25.77 -8.86
N GLN A 60 11.93 27.07 -9.15
CA GLN A 60 10.82 27.97 -9.40
C GLN A 60 10.13 27.63 -10.73
N LYS A 61 10.88 27.33 -11.78
CA LYS A 61 10.31 26.87 -13.08
C LYS A 61 9.54 25.57 -12.93
N LEU A 62 10.09 24.58 -12.20
CA LEU A 62 9.41 23.32 -11.90
C LEU A 62 8.09 23.58 -11.20
N LYS A 63 8.08 24.45 -10.19
CA LYS A 63 6.88 24.84 -9.45
C LYS A 63 5.83 25.48 -10.35
N GLU A 64 6.23 26.37 -11.23
CA GLU A 64 5.34 27.00 -12.21
C GLU A 64 4.76 25.95 -13.16
N THR A 65 5.60 25.07 -13.72
CA THR A 65 5.16 23.97 -14.58
C THR A 65 4.15 23.06 -13.89
N VAL A 66 4.37 22.72 -12.61
CA VAL A 66 3.41 21.92 -11.82
C VAL A 66 2.08 22.63 -11.68
N LEU A 67 2.08 23.95 -11.39
CA LEU A 67 0.87 24.76 -11.20
C LEU A 67 0.10 24.97 -12.51
N GLU A 68 0.79 25.06 -13.64
CA GLU A 68 0.20 25.21 -14.98
C GLU A 68 -0.46 23.93 -15.50
N ASN A 69 -0.22 22.77 -14.83
CA ASN A 69 -0.81 21.49 -15.21
C ASN A 69 -1.84 20.99 -14.16
N PRO A 70 -2.96 21.72 -13.95
CA PRO A 70 -3.98 21.32 -13.00
C PRO A 70 -4.73 20.07 -13.49
N GLY A 71 -4.95 19.14 -12.56
CA GLY A 71 -5.67 17.90 -12.85
C GLY A 71 -4.82 16.75 -13.39
N MET A 72 -3.61 17.00 -13.88
CA MET A 72 -2.64 15.95 -14.21
C MET A 72 -1.54 15.84 -13.14
N ILE A 73 -1.02 16.97 -12.68
CA ILE A 73 0.05 17.02 -11.70
C ILE A 73 -0.43 17.74 -10.44
N TYR A 74 -0.81 19.00 -10.55
CA TYR A 74 -1.34 19.77 -9.44
C TYR A 74 -2.73 19.30 -9.04
N GLY A 75 -2.87 18.90 -7.80
CA GLY A 75 -4.10 18.31 -7.24
C GLY A 75 -4.22 16.79 -7.42
N GLN A 76 -3.29 16.13 -8.14
CA GLN A 76 -3.17 14.67 -8.18
C GLN A 76 -1.85 14.18 -7.58
N LEU A 77 -0.72 14.58 -8.15
CA LEU A 77 0.60 14.18 -7.63
C LEU A 77 1.10 15.14 -6.56
N VAL A 78 0.70 16.40 -6.60
CA VAL A 78 0.98 17.40 -5.57
C VAL A 78 -0.34 17.88 -4.98
N SER A 79 -0.43 17.89 -3.66
CA SER A 79 -1.61 18.38 -2.96
C SER A 79 -1.83 19.88 -3.16
N ARG A 80 -3.08 20.34 -3.07
CA ARG A 80 -3.43 21.74 -3.27
C ARG A 80 -2.85 22.69 -2.22
N ASP A 81 -2.53 22.17 -1.04
CA ASP A 81 -1.88 22.90 0.04
C ASP A 81 -0.34 22.84 -0.03
N HIS A 82 0.22 22.22 -1.08
CA HIS A 82 1.65 22.04 -1.32
C HIS A 82 2.41 21.31 -0.19
N ARG A 83 1.71 20.51 0.63
CA ARG A 83 2.29 19.83 1.80
C ARG A 83 2.49 18.34 1.61
N ALA A 84 1.92 17.77 0.56
CA ALA A 84 2.00 16.35 0.29
C ALA A 84 2.26 16.08 -1.20
N CYS A 85 3.00 14.99 -1.45
CA CYS A 85 3.24 14.46 -2.78
C CYS A 85 2.78 13.00 -2.83
N LEU A 86 2.20 12.61 -3.95
CA LEU A 86 1.71 11.26 -4.18
C LEU A 86 2.66 10.53 -5.13
N VAL A 87 3.11 9.36 -4.72
CA VAL A 87 3.80 8.38 -5.56
C VAL A 87 2.87 7.19 -5.75
N THR A 88 2.58 6.82 -6.99
CA THR A 88 1.69 5.70 -7.30
C THR A 88 2.41 4.63 -8.10
N ALA A 89 2.05 3.38 -7.86
CA ALA A 89 2.52 2.25 -8.65
C ALA A 89 1.39 1.28 -8.94
N GLY A 90 1.36 0.74 -10.14
CA GLY A 90 0.52 -0.40 -10.48
C GLY A 90 1.28 -1.70 -10.25
N PHE A 91 0.56 -2.78 -9.93
CA PHE A 91 1.14 -4.09 -9.70
C PHE A 91 0.62 -5.10 -10.70
N ILE A 92 1.48 -6.05 -11.07
CA ILE A 92 1.15 -7.13 -12.01
C ILE A 92 0.29 -8.16 -11.28
N THR A 93 -1.04 -8.05 -11.42
CA THR A 93 -2.02 -8.80 -10.63
C THR A 93 -1.84 -10.32 -10.72
N HIS A 94 -1.49 -10.87 -11.89
CA HIS A 94 -1.29 -12.31 -12.06
C HIS A 94 -0.01 -12.86 -11.39
N ARG A 95 0.85 -11.99 -10.88
CA ARG A 95 2.02 -12.36 -10.06
C ARG A 95 1.75 -12.23 -8.57
N LEU A 96 0.65 -11.59 -8.20
CA LEU A 96 0.15 -11.52 -6.83
C LEU A 96 -0.97 -12.57 -6.64
N ASP A 97 -0.66 -13.84 -6.94
CA ASP A 97 -1.61 -14.94 -6.96
C ASP A 97 -1.67 -15.74 -5.66
N ASN A 98 -0.72 -15.50 -4.75
CA ASN A 98 -0.63 -16.21 -3.48
C ASN A 98 -0.32 -15.28 -2.30
N SER A 99 -0.58 -15.76 -1.10
CA SER A 99 -0.37 -15.02 0.16
C SER A 99 1.08 -14.62 0.38
N GLU A 100 2.04 -15.42 -0.10
CA GLU A 100 3.47 -15.16 0.05
C GLU A 100 3.90 -13.93 -0.76
N ALA A 101 3.41 -13.80 -2.02
CA ALA A 101 3.70 -12.64 -2.85
C ALA A 101 3.16 -11.34 -2.23
N TYR A 102 1.94 -11.39 -1.66
CA TYR A 102 1.39 -10.23 -0.94
C TYR A 102 2.18 -9.90 0.32
N LEU A 103 2.61 -10.90 1.10
CA LEU A 103 3.42 -10.68 2.30
C LEU A 103 4.80 -10.11 1.96
N ASN A 104 5.44 -10.61 0.91
CA ASN A 104 6.73 -10.09 0.46
C ASN A 104 6.62 -8.62 0.06
N LEU A 105 5.60 -8.26 -0.73
CA LEU A 105 5.34 -6.87 -1.10
C LEU A 105 5.01 -6.00 0.12
N PHE A 106 4.14 -6.50 1.02
CA PHE A 106 3.79 -5.80 2.25
C PHE A 106 5.00 -5.51 3.13
N ASN A 107 5.85 -6.52 3.36
CA ASN A 107 7.05 -6.37 4.17
C ASN A 107 8.05 -5.39 3.51
N TYR A 108 8.20 -5.45 2.19
CA TYR A 108 9.04 -4.53 1.44
C TYR A 108 8.57 -3.08 1.61
N LEU A 109 7.27 -2.82 1.44
CA LEU A 109 6.69 -1.48 1.58
C LEU A 109 6.77 -0.96 3.03
N GLN A 110 6.60 -1.83 4.02
CA GLN A 110 6.77 -1.45 5.43
C GLN A 110 8.23 -1.11 5.76
N ALA A 111 9.18 -1.88 5.23
CA ALA A 111 10.61 -1.60 5.40
C ALA A 111 11.00 -0.27 4.73
N LEU A 112 10.52 -0.04 3.50
CA LEU A 112 10.70 1.22 2.79
C LEU A 112 10.17 2.41 3.60
N LYS A 113 8.94 2.29 4.12
CA LYS A 113 8.35 3.32 4.98
C LYS A 113 9.23 3.61 6.18
N ALA A 114 9.63 2.58 6.93
CA ALA A 114 10.43 2.72 8.15
C ALA A 114 11.81 3.36 7.86
N GLU A 115 12.43 3.01 6.74
CA GLU A 115 13.71 3.57 6.32
C GLU A 115 13.59 5.07 5.98
N GLU A 116 12.58 5.43 5.20
CA GLU A 116 12.41 6.81 4.73
C GLU A 116 11.81 7.76 5.78
N GLU A 117 11.15 7.23 6.81
CA GLU A 117 10.69 8.00 7.98
C GLU A 117 11.76 8.17 9.08
N ALA A 118 12.86 7.41 9.01
CA ALA A 118 13.88 7.38 10.07
C ALA A 118 14.52 8.74 10.36
N ASP A 119 14.58 9.63 9.38
CA ASP A 119 15.12 10.98 9.52
C ASP A 119 14.11 12.00 10.08
N GLY A 120 12.84 11.63 10.21
CA GLY A 120 11.76 12.48 10.75
C GLY A 120 11.38 13.68 9.89
N THR A 121 11.86 13.76 8.63
CA THR A 121 11.59 14.90 7.74
C THR A 121 10.25 14.81 7.02
N ALA A 122 9.68 13.60 6.87
CA ALA A 122 8.40 13.37 6.24
C ALA A 122 7.67 12.20 6.90
N GLU A 123 6.35 12.22 6.85
CA GLU A 123 5.47 11.13 7.24
C GLU A 123 4.94 10.44 5.98
N ILE A 124 5.01 9.11 5.92
CA ILE A 124 4.66 8.32 4.75
C ILE A 124 3.41 7.49 5.01
N PHE A 125 2.40 7.71 4.20
CA PHE A 125 1.16 6.94 4.22
C PHE A 125 1.11 6.01 3.02
N ILE A 126 1.03 4.70 3.28
CA ILE A 126 0.92 3.70 2.23
C ILE A 126 -0.51 3.16 2.20
N SER A 127 -1.14 3.16 1.03
CA SER A 127 -2.50 2.68 0.83
C SER A 127 -2.60 1.90 -0.49
N GLY A 128 -3.65 1.10 -0.62
CA GLY A 128 -3.94 0.32 -1.82
C GLY A 128 -4.28 -1.13 -1.53
N ALA A 129 -4.84 -1.82 -2.53
CA ALA A 129 -5.29 -3.20 -2.38
C ALA A 129 -4.18 -4.17 -1.93
N PRO A 130 -2.94 -4.13 -2.47
CA PRO A 130 -1.88 -5.02 -2.01
C PRO A 130 -1.53 -4.82 -0.54
N MET A 131 -1.51 -3.57 -0.09
CA MET A 131 -1.22 -3.22 1.31
C MET A 131 -2.33 -3.71 2.24
N ALA A 132 -3.59 -3.49 1.88
CA ALA A 132 -4.74 -3.97 2.64
C ALA A 132 -4.76 -5.49 2.74
N THR A 133 -4.51 -6.20 1.63
CA THR A 133 -4.44 -7.67 1.60
C THR A 133 -3.30 -8.19 2.47
N GLY A 134 -2.11 -7.62 2.35
CA GLY A 134 -0.96 -7.99 3.18
C GLY A 134 -1.23 -7.80 4.67
N TYR A 135 -1.89 -6.71 5.04
CA TYR A 135 -2.32 -6.45 6.42
C TYR A 135 -3.30 -7.51 6.92
N VAL A 136 -4.32 -7.85 6.12
CA VAL A 136 -5.30 -8.90 6.48
C VAL A 136 -4.61 -10.25 6.67
N ILE A 137 -3.68 -10.62 5.79
CA ILE A 137 -2.93 -11.88 5.90
C ILE A 137 -2.09 -11.90 7.18
N THR A 138 -1.40 -10.80 7.49
CA THR A 138 -0.58 -10.69 8.71
C THR A 138 -1.46 -10.82 9.97
N GLN A 139 -2.63 -10.18 9.98
CA GLN A 139 -3.55 -10.23 11.11
C GLN A 139 -4.28 -11.59 11.25
N ALA A 140 -4.36 -12.39 10.17
CA ALA A 140 -5.06 -13.67 10.20
C ALA A 140 -4.46 -14.65 11.24
N PHE A 141 -3.15 -14.62 11.43
CA PHE A 141 -2.49 -15.43 12.46
C PHE A 141 -2.85 -14.99 13.87
N GLU A 142 -2.90 -13.70 14.13
CA GLU A 142 -3.33 -13.15 15.42
C GLU A 142 -4.80 -13.45 15.70
N MET A 143 -5.67 -13.33 14.69
CA MET A 143 -7.09 -13.71 14.80
C MET A 143 -7.24 -15.18 15.16
N GLY A 144 -6.42 -16.08 14.60
CA GLY A 144 -6.39 -17.50 14.95
C GLY A 144 -6.07 -17.73 16.43
N TYR A 145 -5.13 -17.01 17.00
CA TYR A 145 -4.80 -17.07 18.40
C TYR A 145 -5.97 -16.61 19.31
N TYR A 146 -6.61 -15.49 18.99
CA TYR A 146 -7.77 -15.00 19.73
C TYR A 146 -8.97 -15.94 19.62
N LEU A 147 -9.19 -16.57 18.45
CA LEU A 147 -10.20 -17.58 18.28
C LEU A 147 -9.96 -18.77 19.21
N LEU A 148 -8.73 -19.29 19.27
CA LEU A 148 -8.36 -20.40 20.14
C LEU A 148 -8.56 -20.04 21.61
N LEU A 149 -8.13 -18.83 22.01
CA LEU A 149 -8.34 -18.32 23.36
C LEU A 149 -9.83 -18.27 23.73
N THR A 150 -10.66 -17.81 22.80
CA THR A 150 -12.13 -17.74 22.97
C THR A 150 -12.73 -19.12 23.15
N ILE A 151 -12.31 -20.12 22.35
CA ILE A 151 -12.77 -21.51 22.48
C ILE A 151 -12.40 -22.09 23.87
N VAL A 152 -11.18 -21.86 24.32
CA VAL A 152 -10.70 -22.30 25.63
C VAL A 152 -11.52 -21.64 26.77
N LEU A 153 -11.73 -20.33 26.68
CA LEU A 153 -12.53 -19.59 27.65
C LEU A 153 -13.97 -20.11 27.70
N LEU A 154 -14.59 -20.33 26.54
CA LEU A 154 -15.93 -20.88 26.41
C LEU A 154 -16.02 -22.28 27.03
N PHE A 155 -15.02 -23.13 26.78
CA PHE A 155 -14.92 -24.47 27.38
C PHE A 155 -14.96 -24.40 28.92
N PHE A 156 -14.14 -23.55 29.52
CA PHE A 156 -14.11 -23.41 30.98
C PHE A 156 -15.42 -22.85 31.55
N LEU A 157 -16.02 -21.89 30.85
CA LEU A 157 -17.30 -21.31 31.25
C LEU A 157 -18.44 -22.33 31.20
N LEU A 158 -18.50 -23.12 30.13
CA LEU A 158 -19.46 -24.24 30.04
C LEU A 158 -19.22 -25.32 31.11
N LEU A 159 -17.94 -25.64 31.39
CA LEU A 159 -17.59 -26.61 32.43
C LEU A 159 -18.04 -26.13 33.82
N ALA A 160 -17.85 -24.86 34.12
CA ALA A 160 -18.29 -24.24 35.37
C ALA A 160 -19.84 -24.28 35.50
N TYR A 161 -20.55 -24.04 34.38
CA TYR A 161 -22.00 -24.03 34.36
C TYR A 161 -22.61 -25.45 34.48
N PHE A 162 -22.17 -26.39 33.64
CA PHE A 162 -22.74 -27.73 33.61
C PHE A 162 -22.14 -28.69 34.64
N ARG A 163 -20.96 -28.40 35.17
CA ARG A 163 -20.20 -29.22 36.11
C ARG A 163 -20.05 -30.71 35.70
N ARG A 164 -20.27 -31.03 34.42
CA ARG A 164 -20.13 -32.38 33.84
C ARG A 164 -19.57 -32.21 32.40
N LEU A 165 -18.57 -33.02 32.05
CA LEU A 165 -17.92 -33.02 30.74
C LEU A 165 -18.89 -33.28 29.58
N HIS A 166 -19.86 -34.20 29.77
CA HIS A 166 -20.87 -34.49 28.73
C HIS A 166 -21.76 -33.28 28.42
N GLY A 167 -22.07 -32.44 29.39
CA GLY A 167 -22.82 -31.20 29.19
C GLY A 167 -22.08 -30.16 28.41
N VAL A 168 -20.73 -30.19 28.46
CA VAL A 168 -19.86 -29.30 27.68
C VAL A 168 -19.67 -29.81 26.25
N ALA A 169 -19.55 -31.13 26.07
CA ALA A 169 -19.25 -31.74 24.79
C ALA A 169 -20.34 -31.44 23.72
N ILE A 170 -21.61 -31.51 24.10
CA ILE A 170 -22.73 -31.33 23.17
C ILE A 170 -22.72 -29.91 22.53
N PRO A 171 -22.73 -28.80 23.30
CA PRO A 171 -22.72 -27.47 22.71
C PRO A 171 -21.40 -27.16 21.98
N MET A 172 -20.27 -27.68 22.43
CA MET A 172 -18.98 -27.51 21.77
C MET A 172 -18.93 -28.17 20.39
N VAL A 173 -19.41 -29.45 20.30
CA VAL A 173 -19.48 -30.15 19.01
C VAL A 173 -20.47 -29.46 18.06
N ALA A 174 -21.64 -29.05 18.56
CA ALA A 174 -22.60 -28.31 17.75
C ALA A 174 -22.03 -26.98 17.24
N GLY A 175 -21.32 -26.20 18.08
CA GLY A 175 -20.68 -24.97 17.69
C GLY A 175 -19.57 -25.18 16.65
N LEU A 176 -18.70 -26.18 16.83
CA LEU A 176 -17.67 -26.53 15.86
C LEU A 176 -18.27 -27.03 14.53
N ALA A 177 -19.33 -27.83 14.58
CA ALA A 177 -19.99 -28.34 13.38
C ALA A 177 -20.63 -27.22 12.52
N THR A 178 -21.00 -26.10 13.11
CA THR A 178 -21.52 -24.94 12.38
C THR A 178 -20.41 -24.00 11.93
N ALA A 179 -19.32 -23.85 12.70
CA ALA A 179 -18.20 -22.97 12.38
C ALA A 179 -17.34 -23.49 11.22
N ILE A 180 -17.06 -24.81 11.18
CA ILE A 180 -16.20 -25.41 10.14
C ILE A 180 -16.76 -25.19 8.72
N PRO A 181 -18.03 -25.48 8.40
CA PRO A 181 -18.59 -25.21 7.08
C PRO A 181 -18.58 -23.72 6.71
N ALA A 182 -18.78 -22.82 7.68
CA ALA A 182 -18.73 -21.39 7.43
C ALA A 182 -17.34 -20.93 7.01
N VAL A 183 -16.28 -21.44 7.66
CA VAL A 183 -14.87 -21.13 7.29
C VAL A 183 -14.51 -21.74 5.94
N ILE A 184 -14.93 -22.97 5.65
CA ILE A 184 -14.68 -23.63 4.36
C ILE A 184 -15.45 -22.94 3.23
N GLY A 185 -16.71 -22.59 3.47
CA GLY A 185 -17.53 -21.88 2.47
C GLY A 185 -16.99 -20.52 2.09
N TYR A 186 -16.33 -19.82 3.01
CA TYR A 186 -15.69 -18.53 2.73
C TYR A 186 -14.45 -18.65 1.84
N ASN A 187 -13.77 -19.81 1.83
CA ASN A 187 -12.58 -20.04 1.00
C ASN A 187 -12.91 -20.56 -0.42
N ILE A 188 -14.18 -20.80 -0.75
CA ILE A 188 -14.61 -21.32 -2.06
C ILE A 188 -15.13 -20.18 -2.99
N PHE A 189 -15.40 -19.00 -2.45
CA PHE A 189 -15.80 -17.78 -3.16
C PHE A 189 -14.71 -16.71 -3.08
#